data_915ac8ba7bf74f5232611864620db94f
#
_entry.id   915ac8ba7bf74f5232611864620db94f
#
_cell.length_a   1.000
_cell.length_b   1.000
_cell.length_c   1.000
_cell.angle_alpha   90.00
_cell.angle_beta   90.00
_cell.angle_gamma   90.00
#
_symmetry.space_group_name_H-M   'P 1'
#
loop_
_entity.id
_entity.type
_entity.pdbx_description
1 polymer ?
#
loop_
_entity_poly.entity_id
_entity_poly.type
_entity_poly.pdbx_seq_one_letter_code
_entity_poly.pdbx_strand_id
1 'polypeptide(L)'
;METLRAEGIDFQNFYQELEMSEPYVETHRDVSYSNTQLNLHSHIFYELLFCCNDCGAEYLVGTDRYRLRRGDIVFVPPGISHRPLLADTLTEPYERYVLWLSQDFVDDFTARIAPGGKTISYGTLLRTGGTKWELLGELFRRGVWESETRAPGWQAAVYGNTITLLALMGRSIQEHTASVPKAEKPELLNAVLAYIEMHMGEKITLEDTAKHFYVSVSTITQLFRQKMGTSFYHCVTQHRLIAAKALIGEGMLLEEVSRTVGFADYSSFYRAFKKEYGITPRQFSRL
;
A
#
# COMPACT_ATOMS: atom_id res chain seq x y z
N MET A 1 5.44 29.41 -23.97
CA MET A 1 4.29 28.94 -23.20
C MET A 1 3.70 27.74 -23.96
N GLU A 2 4.30 26.58 -23.78
CA GLU A 2 3.78 25.32 -24.31
C GLU A 2 2.98 24.61 -23.21
N THR A 3 1.71 24.45 -23.50
CA THR A 3 0.75 23.76 -22.65
C THR A 3 1.08 22.27 -22.69
N LEU A 4 1.66 21.73 -21.61
CA LEU A 4 1.75 20.28 -21.42
C LEU A 4 0.33 19.74 -21.30
N ARG A 5 -0.13 19.08 -22.37
CA ARG A 5 -1.34 18.25 -22.36
C ARG A 5 -1.08 17.09 -21.40
N ALA A 6 -1.93 16.94 -20.42
CA ALA A 6 -2.00 15.72 -19.60
C ALA A 6 -2.32 14.55 -20.54
N GLU A 7 -1.31 13.75 -20.89
CA GLU A 7 -1.50 12.46 -21.54
C GLU A 7 -2.31 11.59 -20.58
N GLY A 8 -3.38 10.98 -21.10
CA GLY A 8 -4.28 10.14 -20.32
C GLY A 8 -3.50 8.98 -19.71
N ILE A 9 -3.65 8.82 -18.40
CA ILE A 9 -3.09 7.69 -17.66
C ILE A 9 -3.70 6.42 -18.24
N ASP A 10 -2.89 5.59 -18.85
CA ASP A 10 -3.29 4.27 -19.32
C ASP A 10 -3.41 3.35 -18.10
N PHE A 11 -4.64 3.14 -17.66
CA PHE A 11 -4.96 2.30 -16.50
C PHE A 11 -4.51 0.84 -16.66
N GLN A 12 -4.24 0.36 -17.88
CA GLN A 12 -3.70 -0.98 -18.13
C GLN A 12 -2.25 -1.11 -17.64
N ASN A 13 -1.44 -0.04 -17.70
CA ASN A 13 -0.05 -0.06 -17.23
C ASN A 13 0.06 0.08 -15.70
N PHE A 14 -0.91 0.68 -15.04
CA PHE A 14 -0.86 0.94 -13.59
C PHE A 14 -0.81 -0.35 -12.75
N TYR A 15 -1.49 -1.42 -13.18
CA TYR A 15 -1.50 -2.70 -12.46
C TYR A 15 -0.32 -3.62 -12.81
N GLN A 16 0.28 -3.49 -13.98
CA GLN A 16 1.54 -4.17 -14.29
C GLN A 16 2.71 -3.62 -13.47
N GLU A 17 2.66 -2.35 -13.09
CA GLU A 17 3.65 -1.71 -12.21
C GLU A 17 3.56 -2.18 -10.75
N LEU A 18 2.44 -2.78 -10.32
CA LEU A 18 2.26 -3.35 -8.98
C LEU A 18 2.56 -4.85 -8.88
N GLU A 19 3.07 -5.44 -9.95
CA GLU A 19 3.60 -6.81 -9.94
C GLU A 19 5.12 -6.74 -9.85
N MET A 20 5.70 -7.55 -8.95
CA MET A 20 7.15 -7.65 -8.85
C MET A 20 7.71 -8.23 -10.15
N SER A 21 8.68 -7.54 -10.73
CA SER A 21 9.44 -8.01 -11.88
C SER A 21 10.60 -8.94 -11.47
N GLU A 22 11.07 -8.80 -10.23
CA GLU A 22 12.10 -9.65 -9.63
C GLU A 22 11.45 -10.66 -8.66
N PRO A 23 11.91 -11.92 -8.61
CA PRO A 23 11.19 -12.99 -7.93
C PRO A 23 11.17 -12.87 -6.40
N TYR A 24 12.14 -12.20 -5.77
CA TYR A 24 12.29 -12.17 -4.32
C TYR A 24 12.31 -10.76 -3.73
N VAL A 25 13.09 -9.86 -4.33
CA VAL A 25 13.31 -8.50 -3.83
C VAL A 25 13.35 -7.55 -5.00
N GLU A 26 12.56 -6.51 -4.95
CA GLU A 26 12.57 -5.42 -5.91
C GLU A 26 12.68 -4.08 -5.17
N THR A 27 13.46 -3.15 -5.70
CA THR A 27 13.61 -1.83 -5.10
C THR A 27 13.73 -0.76 -6.16
N HIS A 28 13.06 0.36 -5.92
CA HIS A 28 13.02 1.50 -6.83
C HIS A 28 12.81 2.83 -6.09
N ARG A 29 12.97 3.92 -6.82
CA ARG A 29 12.70 5.27 -6.34
C ARG A 29 11.43 5.80 -6.98
N ASP A 30 10.54 6.33 -6.17
CA ASP A 30 9.30 6.96 -6.61
C ASP A 30 9.27 8.44 -6.28
N VAL A 31 8.69 9.23 -7.20
CA VAL A 31 8.47 10.66 -7.03
C VAL A 31 7.04 11.00 -7.44
N SER A 32 6.27 11.61 -6.55
CA SER A 32 4.87 11.96 -6.80
C SER A 32 4.62 13.44 -6.59
N TYR A 33 3.93 14.06 -7.55
CA TYR A 33 3.67 15.49 -7.58
C TYR A 33 2.24 15.85 -7.17
N SER A 34 1.31 14.90 -7.20
CA SER A 34 -0.10 15.11 -6.87
C SER A 34 -0.81 13.82 -6.48
N ASN A 35 -1.99 13.96 -5.85
CA ASN A 35 -2.86 12.83 -5.52
C ASN A 35 -3.46 12.09 -6.73
N THR A 36 -3.51 12.71 -7.91
CA THR A 36 -4.12 12.13 -9.11
C THR A 36 -3.36 10.92 -9.63
N GLN A 37 -2.10 10.76 -9.24
CA GLN A 37 -1.24 9.64 -9.62
C GLN A 37 -1.27 8.45 -8.63
N LEU A 38 -2.02 8.57 -7.54
CA LEU A 38 -1.90 7.70 -6.38
C LEU A 38 -3.28 7.18 -5.96
N ASN A 39 -3.69 6.05 -6.52
CA ASN A 39 -4.94 5.39 -6.15
C ASN A 39 -4.77 4.53 -4.90
N LEU A 40 -5.87 4.27 -4.19
CA LEU A 40 -5.90 3.24 -3.15
C LEU A 40 -5.67 1.89 -3.84
N HIS A 41 -4.66 1.15 -3.37
CA HIS A 41 -4.28 -0.13 -3.95
C HIS A 41 -3.84 -1.12 -2.88
N SER A 42 -3.67 -2.37 -3.26
CA SER A 42 -3.00 -3.41 -2.49
C SER A 42 -2.30 -4.37 -3.45
N HIS A 43 -1.39 -5.15 -2.90
CA HIS A 43 -0.61 -6.14 -3.63
C HIS A 43 -0.37 -7.39 -2.77
N ILE A 44 0.18 -8.44 -3.37
CA ILE A 44 0.41 -9.76 -2.72
C ILE A 44 1.81 -9.90 -2.10
N PHE A 45 2.62 -8.86 -2.14
CA PHE A 45 3.98 -8.81 -1.57
C PHE A 45 4.04 -7.80 -0.42
N TYR A 46 5.10 -7.85 0.36
CA TYR A 46 5.38 -6.84 1.40
C TYR A 46 5.99 -5.60 0.78
N GLU A 47 5.62 -4.43 1.27
CA GLU A 47 6.20 -3.17 0.87
C GLU A 47 6.78 -2.42 2.06
N LEU A 48 8.00 -1.90 1.89
CA LEU A 48 8.60 -0.95 2.79
C LEU A 48 8.86 0.35 2.03
N LEU A 49 8.45 1.45 2.64
CA LEU A 49 8.62 2.80 2.09
C LEU A 49 9.52 3.60 3.01
N PHE A 50 10.59 4.16 2.48
CA PHE A 50 11.43 5.13 3.18
C PHE A 50 11.13 6.54 2.66
N CYS A 51 10.67 7.44 3.53
CA CYS A 51 10.34 8.83 3.20
C CYS A 51 11.63 9.67 3.11
N CYS A 52 11.91 10.22 1.92
CA CYS A 52 13.17 10.91 1.64
C CYS A 52 13.16 12.39 2.05
N ASN A 53 11.98 13.03 2.16
CA ASN A 53 11.86 14.47 2.42
C ASN A 53 10.62 14.84 3.26
N ASP A 54 10.59 16.08 3.76
CA ASP A 54 9.52 16.64 4.61
C ASP A 54 8.46 17.38 3.78
N CYS A 55 7.90 16.76 2.75
CA CYS A 55 6.92 17.39 1.86
C CYS A 55 5.51 17.53 2.47
N GLY A 56 5.29 17.09 3.71
CA GLY A 56 3.99 17.12 4.37
C GLY A 56 3.02 16.02 3.92
N ALA A 57 3.52 14.99 3.25
CA ALA A 57 2.71 13.83 2.88
C ALA A 57 2.19 13.09 4.10
N GLU A 58 1.00 12.52 3.98
CA GLU A 58 0.46 11.55 4.90
C GLU A 58 0.37 10.20 4.19
N TYR A 59 0.33 9.12 4.95
CA TYR A 59 0.21 7.78 4.40
C TYR A 59 -0.92 7.02 5.09
N LEU A 60 -1.83 6.48 4.29
CA LEU A 60 -2.91 5.62 4.74
C LEU A 60 -2.49 4.17 4.58
N VAL A 61 -2.58 3.38 5.64
CA VAL A 61 -2.36 1.92 5.63
C VAL A 61 -3.53 1.27 6.33
N GLY A 62 -4.37 0.55 5.60
CA GLY A 62 -5.65 0.07 6.11
C GLY A 62 -6.49 1.24 6.64
N THR A 63 -6.71 1.26 7.94
CA THR A 63 -7.48 2.30 8.63
C THR A 63 -6.60 3.37 9.30
N ASP A 64 -5.30 3.13 9.36
CA ASP A 64 -4.37 3.99 10.08
C ASP A 64 -3.79 5.05 9.15
N ARG A 65 -3.70 6.28 9.66
CA ARG A 65 -3.15 7.43 8.96
C ARG A 65 -1.94 7.97 9.68
N TYR A 66 -0.87 8.16 8.95
CA TYR A 66 0.41 8.63 9.46
C TYR A 66 0.85 9.88 8.71
N ARG A 67 1.20 10.93 9.45
CA ARG A 67 1.92 12.08 8.89
C ARG A 67 3.40 11.71 8.77
N LEU A 68 3.88 11.67 7.53
CA LEU A 68 5.25 11.29 7.23
C LEU A 68 6.22 12.45 7.46
N ARG A 69 7.44 12.06 7.83
CA ARG A 69 8.60 12.92 7.94
C ARG A 69 9.79 12.25 7.25
N ARG A 70 10.78 13.02 6.88
CA ARG A 70 12.05 12.47 6.40
C ARG A 70 12.59 11.44 7.38
N GLY A 71 12.99 10.29 6.86
CA GLY A 71 13.50 9.17 7.65
C GLY A 71 12.43 8.24 8.22
N ASP A 72 11.14 8.49 7.96
CA ASP A 72 10.09 7.55 8.33
C ASP A 72 10.11 6.34 7.40
N ILE A 73 9.95 5.14 7.98
CA ILE A 73 9.78 3.88 7.27
C ILE A 73 8.37 3.36 7.56
N VAL A 74 7.59 3.16 6.49
CA VAL A 74 6.26 2.54 6.56
C VAL A 74 6.37 1.11 6.09
N PHE A 75 5.75 0.19 6.81
CA PHE A 75 5.65 -1.22 6.43
C PHE A 75 4.20 -1.57 6.07
N VAL A 76 4.01 -2.12 4.88
CA VAL A 76 2.71 -2.54 4.36
C VAL A 76 2.73 -4.05 4.07
N PRO A 77 1.97 -4.86 4.83
CA PRO A 77 1.82 -6.28 4.55
C PRO A 77 1.00 -6.56 3.29
N PRO A 78 1.10 -7.79 2.73
CA PRO A 78 0.25 -8.22 1.63
C PRO A 78 -1.24 -8.04 1.91
N GLY A 79 -2.00 -7.68 0.88
CA GLY A 79 -3.46 -7.56 0.91
C GLY A 79 -4.00 -6.32 1.62
N ILE A 80 -3.16 -5.50 2.21
CA ILE A 80 -3.59 -4.29 2.92
C ILE A 80 -3.70 -3.11 1.98
N SER A 81 -4.87 -2.49 1.97
CA SER A 81 -5.12 -1.28 1.18
C SER A 81 -4.33 -0.11 1.71
N HIS A 82 -3.62 0.58 0.84
CA HIS A 82 -2.79 1.71 1.23
C HIS A 82 -2.64 2.74 0.10
N ARG A 83 -2.27 3.96 0.46
CA ARG A 83 -1.89 5.03 -0.46
C ARG A 83 -1.25 6.22 0.27
N PRO A 84 -0.39 7.00 -0.36
CA PRO A 84 -0.07 8.32 0.12
C PRO A 84 -1.25 9.29 -0.07
N LEU A 85 -1.36 10.25 0.83
CA LEU A 85 -2.29 11.36 0.78
C LEU A 85 -1.46 12.65 0.72
N LEU A 86 -1.51 13.31 -0.42
CA LEU A 86 -0.73 14.52 -0.66
C LEU A 86 -1.63 15.76 -0.50
N ALA A 87 -1.08 16.85 0.00
CA ALA A 87 -1.77 18.13 -0.02
C ALA A 87 -1.95 18.60 -1.48
N ASP A 88 -3.00 19.38 -1.73
CA ASP A 88 -3.27 19.94 -3.07
C ASP A 88 -2.14 20.84 -3.59
N THR A 89 -1.38 21.41 -2.65
CA THR A 89 -0.19 22.22 -2.94
C THR A 89 1.00 21.65 -2.16
N LEU A 90 1.84 20.90 -2.84
CA LEU A 90 3.12 20.45 -2.29
C LEU A 90 4.17 21.54 -2.49
N THR A 91 5.00 21.79 -1.48
CA THR A 91 6.18 22.67 -1.60
C THR A 91 7.30 22.02 -2.38
N GLU A 92 7.36 20.69 -2.32
CA GLU A 92 8.28 19.83 -3.04
C GLU A 92 7.60 18.48 -3.31
N PRO A 93 8.01 17.71 -4.34
CA PRO A 93 7.42 16.42 -4.64
C PRO A 93 7.65 15.43 -3.50
N TYR A 94 6.70 14.52 -3.28
CA TYR A 94 6.87 13.40 -2.35
C TYR A 94 7.82 12.36 -2.94
N GLU A 95 8.99 12.28 -2.37
CA GLU A 95 10.05 11.34 -2.77
C GLU A 95 10.20 10.21 -1.77
N ARG A 96 10.30 8.98 -2.27
CA ARG A 96 10.47 7.79 -1.45
C ARG A 96 11.31 6.74 -2.14
N TYR A 97 12.02 5.96 -1.34
CA TYR A 97 12.56 4.67 -1.76
C TYR A 97 11.57 3.59 -1.38
N VAL A 98 11.37 2.65 -2.31
CA VAL A 98 10.44 1.53 -2.18
C VAL A 98 11.22 0.23 -2.20
N LEU A 99 10.86 -0.69 -1.33
CA LEU A 99 11.38 -2.04 -1.26
C LEU A 99 10.21 -3.01 -1.22
N TRP A 100 10.09 -3.85 -2.22
CA TRP A 100 9.12 -4.94 -2.30
C TRP A 100 9.78 -6.27 -1.98
N LEU A 101 9.10 -7.10 -1.19
CA LEU A 101 9.59 -8.40 -0.76
C LEU A 101 8.50 -9.44 -1.03
N SER A 102 8.86 -10.52 -1.73
CA SER A 102 7.94 -11.65 -1.91
C SER A 102 7.67 -12.35 -0.58
N GLN A 103 6.54 -13.06 -0.49
CA GLN A 103 6.22 -13.90 0.67
C GLN A 103 7.34 -14.93 0.93
N ASP A 104 7.82 -15.60 -0.12
CA ASP A 104 8.88 -16.62 -0.04
C ASP A 104 10.17 -16.05 0.57
N PHE A 105 10.55 -14.83 0.17
CA PHE A 105 11.73 -14.16 0.74
C PHE A 105 11.55 -13.89 2.23
N VAL A 106 10.40 -13.38 2.64
CA VAL A 106 10.11 -13.08 4.06
C VAL A 106 10.05 -14.34 4.91
N ASP A 107 9.48 -15.42 4.39
CA ASP A 107 9.40 -16.72 5.06
C ASP A 107 10.79 -17.33 5.25
N ASP A 108 11.63 -17.33 4.22
CA ASP A 108 13.01 -17.78 4.30
C ASP A 108 13.86 -16.92 5.26
N PHE A 109 13.69 -15.59 5.21
CA PHE A 109 14.36 -14.68 6.14
C PHE A 109 13.96 -14.98 7.60
N THR A 110 12.66 -15.12 7.86
CA THR A 110 12.14 -15.39 9.21
C THR A 110 12.59 -16.76 9.73
N ALA A 111 12.50 -17.80 8.89
CA ALA A 111 12.79 -19.16 9.31
C ALA A 111 14.29 -19.44 9.50
N ARG A 112 15.14 -18.90 8.63
CA ARG A 112 16.54 -19.28 8.53
C ARG A 112 17.52 -18.22 9.03
N ILE A 113 17.20 -16.95 8.80
CA ILE A 113 18.14 -15.85 9.03
C ILE A 113 17.86 -15.15 10.36
N ALA A 114 16.58 -14.97 10.71
CA ALA A 114 16.17 -14.31 11.95
C ALA A 114 15.12 -15.14 12.74
N PRO A 115 15.40 -16.39 13.11
CA PRO A 115 14.44 -17.22 13.82
C PRO A 115 14.10 -16.58 15.18
N GLY A 116 12.81 -16.37 15.43
CA GLY A 116 12.31 -15.71 16.65
C GLY A 116 12.38 -14.17 16.60
N GLY A 117 12.78 -13.59 15.47
CA GLY A 117 12.62 -12.15 15.22
C GLY A 117 11.14 -11.78 15.29
N LYS A 118 10.83 -10.64 15.94
CA LYS A 118 9.47 -10.10 15.84
C LYS A 118 9.25 -9.71 14.37
N THR A 119 8.30 -10.38 13.74
CA THR A 119 7.77 -9.95 12.45
C THR A 119 7.36 -8.50 12.57
N ILE A 120 7.76 -7.66 11.62
CA ILE A 120 7.34 -6.27 11.59
C ILE A 120 5.82 -6.27 11.59
N SER A 121 5.20 -5.69 12.62
CA SER A 121 3.74 -5.72 12.76
C SER A 121 3.09 -4.75 11.77
N TYR A 122 1.92 -5.15 11.29
CA TYR A 122 1.04 -4.35 10.45
C TYR A 122 0.85 -2.93 10.99
N GLY A 123 0.84 -1.93 10.11
CA GLY A 123 0.63 -0.53 10.46
C GLY A 123 1.79 0.12 11.22
N THR A 124 2.95 -0.52 11.28
CA THR A 124 4.11 0.02 11.99
C THR A 124 4.75 1.14 11.17
N LEU A 125 4.78 2.32 11.75
CA LEU A 125 5.60 3.44 11.32
C LEU A 125 6.85 3.51 12.20
N LEU A 126 8.04 3.37 11.59
CA LEU A 126 9.32 3.49 12.28
C LEU A 126 9.95 4.85 11.95
N ARG A 127 10.18 5.69 12.96
CA ARG A 127 10.87 6.98 12.81
C ARG A 127 12.35 6.83 13.03
N THR A 128 13.15 7.05 12.01
CA THR A 128 14.61 6.93 12.08
C THR A 128 15.35 8.26 11.99
N GLY A 129 14.72 9.28 11.42
CA GLY A 129 15.30 10.61 11.24
C GLY A 129 15.76 11.24 12.56
N GLY A 130 16.98 11.78 12.59
CA GLY A 130 17.61 12.36 13.79
C GLY A 130 18.03 11.34 14.86
N THR A 131 18.01 10.04 14.57
CA THR A 131 18.45 8.96 15.46
C THR A 131 19.66 8.24 14.90
N LYS A 132 20.28 7.36 15.70
CA LYS A 132 21.36 6.47 15.20
C LYS A 132 20.89 5.54 14.08
N TRP A 133 19.58 5.36 13.90
CA TRP A 133 18.95 4.51 12.89
C TRP A 133 18.73 5.22 11.55
N GLU A 134 19.11 6.47 11.42
CA GLU A 134 19.09 7.21 10.14
C GLU A 134 19.92 6.51 9.05
N LEU A 135 20.91 5.71 9.46
CA LEU A 135 21.68 4.84 8.57
C LEU A 135 20.83 3.86 7.74
N LEU A 136 19.60 3.55 8.15
CA LEU A 136 18.69 2.69 7.39
C LEU A 136 18.33 3.32 6.03
N GLY A 137 18.23 4.64 5.94
CA GLY A 137 18.04 5.36 4.69
C GLY A 137 19.15 5.13 3.66
N GLU A 138 20.41 4.95 4.11
CA GLU A 138 21.51 4.63 3.22
C GLU A 138 21.40 3.22 2.63
N LEU A 139 20.81 2.28 3.37
CA LEU A 139 20.57 0.92 2.87
C LEU A 139 19.45 0.92 1.83
N PHE A 140 18.38 1.70 2.02
CA PHE A 140 17.37 1.89 0.98
C PHE A 140 17.99 2.51 -0.28
N ARG A 141 18.69 3.61 -0.14
CA ARG A 141 19.36 4.31 -1.25
C ARG A 141 20.31 3.39 -2.01
N ARG A 142 21.10 2.58 -1.28
CA ARG A 142 22.03 1.62 -1.88
C ARG A 142 21.29 0.54 -2.68
N GLY A 143 20.20 -0.02 -2.14
CA GLY A 143 19.37 -0.99 -2.86
C GLY A 143 18.87 -0.43 -4.19
N VAL A 144 18.31 0.78 -4.17
CA VAL A 144 17.85 1.48 -5.39
C VAL A 144 18.99 1.68 -6.37
N TRP A 145 20.16 2.16 -5.92
CA TRP A 145 21.31 2.37 -6.78
C TRP A 145 21.80 1.08 -7.47
N GLU A 146 21.85 -0.05 -6.76
CA GLU A 146 22.20 -1.36 -7.31
C GLU A 146 21.18 -1.80 -8.38
N SER A 147 19.88 -1.63 -8.11
CA SER A 147 18.78 -1.99 -9.05
C SER A 147 18.78 -1.12 -10.31
N GLU A 148 19.11 0.16 -10.20
CA GLU A 148 19.19 1.08 -11.34
C GLU A 148 20.45 0.83 -12.18
N THR A 149 21.60 0.59 -11.52
CA THR A 149 22.90 0.42 -12.19
C THR A 149 23.03 -0.95 -12.87
N ARG A 150 22.45 -1.99 -12.26
CA ARG A 150 22.47 -3.38 -12.72
C ARG A 150 23.88 -3.89 -13.07
N ALA A 151 24.88 -3.51 -12.28
CA ALA A 151 26.24 -4.01 -12.44
C ALA A 151 26.30 -5.54 -12.19
N PRO A 152 27.31 -6.28 -12.69
CA PRO A 152 27.42 -7.71 -12.44
C PRO A 152 27.31 -8.05 -10.94
N GLY A 153 26.35 -8.92 -10.57
CA GLY A 153 26.10 -9.31 -9.19
C GLY A 153 25.13 -8.39 -8.42
N TRP A 154 24.48 -7.43 -9.06
CA TRP A 154 23.57 -6.48 -8.43
C TRP A 154 22.45 -7.15 -7.64
N GLN A 155 21.85 -8.26 -8.12
CA GLN A 155 20.82 -8.98 -7.37
C GLN A 155 21.35 -9.50 -6.02
N ALA A 156 22.56 -10.08 -6.02
CA ALA A 156 23.18 -10.53 -4.78
C ALA A 156 23.48 -9.35 -3.83
N ALA A 157 23.88 -8.19 -4.38
CA ALA A 157 24.09 -6.97 -3.61
C ALA A 157 22.77 -6.44 -3.01
N VAL A 158 21.67 -6.42 -3.79
CA VAL A 158 20.34 -6.06 -3.31
C VAL A 158 19.88 -7.00 -2.20
N TYR A 159 20.04 -8.33 -2.36
CA TYR A 159 19.63 -9.30 -1.36
C TYR A 159 20.42 -9.16 -0.05
N GLY A 160 21.75 -9.08 -0.11
CA GLY A 160 22.59 -8.89 1.06
C GLY A 160 22.31 -7.58 1.79
N ASN A 161 22.07 -6.50 1.04
CA ASN A 161 21.66 -5.20 1.55
C ASN A 161 20.29 -5.27 2.25
N THR A 162 19.31 -5.95 1.65
CA THR A 162 17.97 -6.13 2.21
C THR A 162 17.99 -6.94 3.50
N ILE A 163 18.76 -8.03 3.55
CA ILE A 163 18.95 -8.82 4.77
C ILE A 163 19.51 -7.94 5.90
N THR A 164 20.51 -7.12 5.59
CA THR A 164 21.12 -6.19 6.55
C THR A 164 20.09 -5.15 7.02
N LEU A 165 19.30 -4.57 6.10
CA LEU A 165 18.24 -3.61 6.39
C LEU A 165 17.21 -4.21 7.36
N LEU A 166 16.67 -5.39 7.06
CA LEU A 166 15.65 -6.04 7.89
C LEU A 166 16.18 -6.40 9.27
N ALA A 167 17.43 -6.88 9.37
CA ALA A 167 18.06 -7.17 10.66
C ALA A 167 18.23 -5.92 11.53
N LEU A 168 18.65 -4.80 10.94
CA LEU A 168 18.82 -3.54 11.65
C LEU A 168 17.47 -2.89 12.00
N MET A 169 16.47 -3.00 11.13
CA MET A 169 15.10 -2.58 11.44
C MET A 169 14.54 -3.36 12.63
N GLY A 170 14.72 -4.68 12.67
CA GLY A 170 14.33 -5.50 13.81
C GLY A 170 14.94 -5.03 15.13
N ARG A 171 16.24 -4.67 15.14
CA ARG A 171 16.92 -4.09 16.31
C ARG A 171 16.34 -2.73 16.68
N SER A 172 16.12 -1.86 15.68
CA SER A 172 15.53 -0.54 15.90
C SER A 172 14.14 -0.64 16.55
N ILE A 173 13.29 -1.54 16.08
CA ILE A 173 11.97 -1.78 16.67
C ILE A 173 12.07 -2.28 18.12
N GLN A 174 12.99 -3.18 18.43
CA GLN A 174 13.20 -3.66 19.79
C GLN A 174 13.62 -2.54 20.74
N GLU A 175 14.46 -1.62 20.28
CA GLU A 175 14.89 -0.47 21.10
C GLU A 175 13.80 0.60 21.25
N HIS A 176 12.94 0.77 20.23
CA HIS A 176 11.91 1.82 20.18
C HIS A 176 10.50 1.35 20.60
N THR A 177 10.33 0.17 21.15
CA THR A 177 9.01 -0.36 21.56
C THR A 177 8.20 0.59 22.45
N ALA A 178 8.83 1.59 23.05
CA ALA A 178 8.16 2.64 23.85
C ALA A 178 7.75 3.89 23.03
N SER A 179 8.18 4.04 21.79
CA SER A 179 8.02 5.29 21.01
C SER A 179 7.45 5.11 19.59
N VAL A 180 6.78 3.97 19.32
CA VAL A 180 6.01 3.85 18.06
C VAL A 180 4.97 4.97 18.07
N PRO A 181 4.97 5.87 17.05
CA PRO A 181 3.96 6.90 16.98
C PRO A 181 2.59 6.24 16.98
N LYS A 182 1.73 6.62 17.92
CA LYS A 182 0.33 6.19 17.87
C LYS A 182 -0.26 6.80 16.59
N ALA A 183 -1.00 5.97 15.85
CA ALA A 183 -1.88 6.48 14.81
C ALA A 183 -2.70 7.64 15.39
N GLU A 184 -2.84 8.73 14.67
CA GLU A 184 -3.73 9.81 15.08
C GLU A 184 -5.12 9.22 15.31
N LYS A 185 -5.89 9.80 16.27
CA LYS A 185 -7.26 9.33 16.56
C LYS A 185 -7.99 9.15 15.23
N PRO A 186 -8.68 8.01 15.03
CA PRO A 186 -9.31 7.72 13.77
C PRO A 186 -10.23 8.88 13.39
N GLU A 187 -9.84 9.63 12.36
CA GLU A 187 -10.76 10.58 11.73
C GLU A 187 -11.96 9.81 11.19
N LEU A 188 -13.06 10.49 10.96
CA LEU A 188 -14.27 9.90 10.39
C LEU A 188 -13.96 9.03 9.14
N LEU A 189 -13.01 9.46 8.29
CA LEU A 189 -12.58 8.69 7.12
C LEU A 189 -12.07 7.30 7.51
N ASN A 190 -11.15 7.22 8.48
CA ASN A 190 -10.56 5.96 8.90
C ASN A 190 -11.61 5.04 9.52
N ALA A 191 -12.52 5.61 10.32
CA ALA A 191 -13.62 4.85 10.89
C ALA A 191 -14.57 4.30 9.81
N VAL A 192 -14.86 5.08 8.76
CA VAL A 192 -15.67 4.62 7.61
C VAL A 192 -14.94 3.56 6.79
N LEU A 193 -13.63 3.69 6.59
CA LEU A 193 -12.84 2.66 5.89
C LEU A 193 -12.81 1.35 6.67
N ALA A 194 -12.60 1.39 8.00
CA ALA A 194 -12.70 0.22 8.86
C ALA A 194 -14.08 -0.44 8.80
N TYR A 195 -15.13 0.36 8.77
CA TYR A 195 -16.50 -0.13 8.62
C TYR A 195 -16.67 -0.86 7.26
N ILE A 196 -16.16 -0.29 6.17
CA ILE A 196 -16.18 -0.93 4.84
C ILE A 196 -15.46 -2.27 4.87
N GLU A 197 -14.28 -2.34 5.46
CA GLU A 197 -13.50 -3.59 5.58
C GLU A 197 -14.24 -4.67 6.37
N MET A 198 -14.79 -4.32 7.54
CA MET A 198 -15.51 -5.27 8.39
C MET A 198 -16.82 -5.78 7.79
N HIS A 199 -17.48 -4.97 6.96
CA HIS A 199 -18.80 -5.30 6.38
C HIS A 199 -18.74 -5.58 4.87
N MET A 200 -17.54 -5.77 4.31
CA MET A 200 -17.30 -5.87 2.87
C MET A 200 -18.15 -6.95 2.18
N GLY A 201 -18.39 -8.09 2.85
CA GLY A 201 -19.25 -9.18 2.37
C GLY A 201 -20.75 -8.86 2.38
N GLU A 202 -21.16 -7.76 3.00
CA GLU A 202 -22.56 -7.36 3.17
C GLU A 202 -22.96 -6.27 2.18
N LYS A 203 -24.26 -5.94 2.18
CA LYS A 203 -24.75 -4.78 1.41
C LYS A 203 -24.40 -3.49 2.15
N ILE A 204 -23.41 -2.77 1.67
CA ILE A 204 -23.01 -1.46 2.19
C ILE A 204 -23.68 -0.37 1.36
N THR A 205 -24.45 0.52 2.01
CA THR A 205 -25.03 1.71 1.38
C THR A 205 -24.48 2.98 2.01
N LEU A 206 -24.47 4.06 1.24
CA LEU A 206 -24.03 5.37 1.72
C LEU A 206 -24.94 5.88 2.85
N GLU A 207 -26.24 5.60 2.76
CA GLU A 207 -27.27 5.97 3.72
C GLU A 207 -27.07 5.25 5.06
N ASP A 208 -26.88 3.92 5.03
CA ASP A 208 -26.66 3.13 6.24
C ASP A 208 -25.34 3.51 6.91
N THR A 209 -24.30 3.75 6.13
CA THR A 209 -23.00 4.21 6.62
C THR A 209 -23.12 5.59 7.28
N ALA A 210 -23.80 6.54 6.65
CA ALA A 210 -24.04 7.87 7.20
C ALA A 210 -24.79 7.79 8.54
N LYS A 211 -25.83 6.93 8.61
CA LYS A 211 -26.61 6.68 9.82
C LYS A 211 -25.75 6.05 10.92
N HIS A 212 -24.91 5.07 10.58
CA HIS A 212 -24.01 4.41 11.54
C HIS A 212 -23.05 5.39 12.23
N PHE A 213 -22.51 6.35 11.47
CA PHE A 213 -21.57 7.35 11.98
C PHE A 213 -22.25 8.64 12.47
N TYR A 214 -23.59 8.72 12.48
CA TYR A 214 -24.36 9.89 12.91
C TYR A 214 -24.00 11.16 12.13
N VAL A 215 -23.73 11.03 10.83
CA VAL A 215 -23.42 12.14 9.91
C VAL A 215 -24.38 12.16 8.73
N SER A 216 -24.35 13.25 7.96
CA SER A 216 -25.14 13.32 6.73
C SER A 216 -24.49 12.52 5.58
N VAL A 217 -25.30 12.07 4.63
CA VAL A 217 -24.84 11.47 3.36
C VAL A 217 -23.88 12.40 2.63
N SER A 218 -24.16 13.71 2.64
CA SER A 218 -23.30 14.71 2.02
C SER A 218 -21.93 14.79 2.71
N THR A 219 -21.86 14.60 4.04
CA THR A 219 -20.60 14.59 4.78
C THR A 219 -19.70 13.47 4.31
N ILE A 220 -20.22 12.23 4.20
CA ILE A 220 -19.42 11.09 3.70
C ILE A 220 -19.03 11.31 2.23
N THR A 221 -19.96 11.77 1.39
CA THR A 221 -19.69 12.03 -0.02
C THR A 221 -18.55 13.04 -0.21
N GLN A 222 -18.60 14.16 0.54
CA GLN A 222 -17.54 15.17 0.49
C GLN A 222 -16.22 14.65 1.06
N LEU A 223 -16.27 13.87 2.14
CA LEU A 223 -15.10 13.28 2.78
C LEU A 223 -14.32 12.41 1.79
N PHE A 224 -15.01 11.50 1.09
CA PHE A 224 -14.37 10.66 0.08
C PHE A 224 -13.85 11.46 -1.10
N ARG A 225 -14.63 12.43 -1.60
CA ARG A 225 -14.22 13.27 -2.72
C ARG A 225 -13.00 14.12 -2.40
N GLN A 226 -12.96 14.75 -1.22
CA GLN A 226 -11.89 15.68 -0.82
C GLN A 226 -10.64 14.95 -0.33
N LYS A 227 -10.80 13.88 0.45
CA LYS A 227 -9.67 13.17 1.09
C LYS A 227 -9.15 12.01 0.27
N MET A 228 -10.02 11.35 -0.50
CA MET A 228 -9.69 10.15 -1.27
C MET A 228 -9.67 10.38 -2.79
N GLY A 229 -10.16 11.53 -3.27
CA GLY A 229 -10.27 11.80 -4.71
C GLY A 229 -11.21 10.85 -5.46
N THR A 230 -12.03 10.09 -4.75
CA THR A 230 -12.91 9.05 -5.32
C THR A 230 -14.31 9.07 -4.70
N SER A 231 -15.24 8.28 -5.23
CA SER A 231 -16.56 8.12 -4.61
C SER A 231 -16.56 6.99 -3.56
N PHE A 232 -17.48 7.08 -2.59
CA PHE A 232 -17.71 6.04 -1.59
C PHE A 232 -17.90 4.65 -2.22
N TYR A 233 -18.79 4.52 -3.21
CA TYR A 233 -19.07 3.24 -3.86
C TYR A 233 -17.88 2.71 -4.68
N HIS A 234 -17.08 3.60 -5.25
CA HIS A 234 -15.86 3.17 -5.93
C HIS A 234 -14.86 2.62 -4.92
N CYS A 235 -14.69 3.27 -3.77
CA CYS A 235 -13.85 2.77 -2.69
C CYS A 235 -14.33 1.40 -2.17
N VAL A 236 -15.64 1.22 -1.91
CA VAL A 236 -16.21 -0.10 -1.54
C VAL A 236 -15.87 -1.15 -2.59
N THR A 237 -16.03 -0.81 -3.88
CA THR A 237 -15.72 -1.74 -4.98
C THR A 237 -14.23 -2.10 -5.01
N GLN A 238 -13.34 -1.13 -4.83
CA GLN A 238 -11.90 -1.37 -4.78
C GLN A 238 -11.53 -2.32 -3.64
N HIS A 239 -12.02 -2.09 -2.41
CA HIS A 239 -11.78 -3.00 -1.27
C HIS A 239 -12.25 -4.43 -1.56
N ARG A 240 -13.42 -4.60 -2.16
CA ARG A 240 -13.93 -5.91 -2.58
C ARG A 240 -13.06 -6.59 -3.61
N LEU A 241 -12.57 -5.86 -4.60
CA LEU A 241 -11.71 -6.40 -5.66
C LEU A 241 -10.32 -6.77 -5.13
N ILE A 242 -9.80 -6.00 -4.18
CA ILE A 242 -8.56 -6.31 -3.47
C ILE A 242 -8.68 -7.64 -2.71
N ALA A 243 -9.73 -7.78 -1.89
CA ALA A 243 -9.99 -9.03 -1.17
C ALA A 243 -10.21 -10.21 -2.14
N ALA A 244 -10.88 -9.96 -3.28
CA ALA A 244 -11.08 -10.98 -4.29
C ALA A 244 -9.76 -11.50 -4.88
N LYS A 245 -8.77 -10.65 -5.12
CA LYS A 245 -7.44 -11.09 -5.60
C LYS A 245 -6.78 -12.05 -4.62
N ALA A 246 -6.82 -11.76 -3.33
CA ALA A 246 -6.25 -12.63 -2.31
C ALA A 246 -6.95 -14.02 -2.31
N LEU A 247 -8.29 -14.05 -2.29
CA LEU A 247 -9.07 -15.29 -2.30
C LEU A 247 -8.87 -16.10 -3.60
N ILE A 248 -8.70 -15.44 -4.74
CA ILE A 248 -8.38 -16.12 -6.01
C ILE A 248 -6.98 -16.74 -5.93
N GLY A 249 -6.00 -16.03 -5.36
CA GLY A 249 -4.64 -16.54 -5.14
C GLY A 249 -4.61 -17.77 -4.21
N GLU A 250 -5.53 -17.85 -3.24
CA GLU A 250 -5.75 -19.01 -2.36
C GLU A 250 -6.49 -20.17 -3.06
N GLY A 251 -6.90 -20.02 -4.31
CA GLY A 251 -7.56 -21.06 -5.11
C GLY A 251 -9.06 -21.18 -4.89
N MET A 252 -9.71 -20.20 -4.26
CA MET A 252 -11.17 -20.19 -4.08
C MET A 252 -11.91 -20.11 -5.42
N LEU A 253 -13.06 -20.77 -5.54
CA LEU A 253 -13.89 -20.72 -6.75
C LEU A 253 -14.41 -19.32 -7.02
N LEU A 254 -14.33 -18.85 -8.26
CA LEU A 254 -14.64 -17.46 -8.63
C LEU A 254 -16.06 -17.02 -8.27
N GLU A 255 -17.06 -17.93 -8.36
CA GLU A 255 -18.43 -17.64 -7.93
C GLU A 255 -18.52 -17.50 -6.40
N GLU A 256 -17.76 -18.27 -5.67
CA GLU A 256 -17.65 -18.17 -4.21
C GLU A 256 -16.94 -16.88 -3.81
N VAL A 257 -15.81 -16.57 -4.44
CA VAL A 257 -15.11 -15.28 -4.27
C VAL A 257 -16.08 -14.13 -4.41
N SER A 258 -16.83 -14.08 -5.53
CA SER A 258 -17.75 -12.98 -5.82
C SER A 258 -18.78 -12.75 -4.70
N ARG A 259 -19.31 -13.83 -4.12
CA ARG A 259 -20.26 -13.77 -2.99
C ARG A 259 -19.59 -13.37 -1.68
N THR A 260 -18.44 -13.96 -1.39
CA THR A 260 -17.67 -13.69 -0.16
C THR A 260 -17.29 -12.23 -0.05
N VAL A 261 -16.86 -11.61 -1.15
CA VAL A 261 -16.49 -10.19 -1.15
C VAL A 261 -17.68 -9.23 -1.34
N GLY A 262 -18.92 -9.74 -1.39
CA GLY A 262 -20.14 -8.95 -1.32
C GLY A 262 -20.66 -8.38 -2.63
N PHE A 263 -20.32 -8.95 -3.79
CA PHE A 263 -20.99 -8.61 -5.05
C PHE A 263 -22.37 -9.28 -5.12
N ALA A 264 -23.34 -8.56 -5.66
CA ALA A 264 -24.70 -9.07 -5.80
C ALA A 264 -24.79 -10.28 -6.73
N ASP A 265 -23.97 -10.34 -7.75
CA ASP A 265 -23.88 -11.41 -8.74
C ASP A 265 -22.49 -11.47 -9.37
N TYR A 266 -22.17 -12.64 -9.94
CA TYR A 266 -20.89 -12.88 -10.61
C TYR A 266 -20.64 -11.95 -11.81
N SER A 267 -21.69 -11.56 -12.54
CA SER A 267 -21.55 -10.67 -13.71
C SER A 267 -21.11 -9.28 -13.30
N SER A 268 -21.61 -8.77 -12.17
CA SER A 268 -21.20 -7.48 -11.60
C SER A 268 -19.75 -7.53 -11.11
N PHE A 269 -19.36 -8.61 -10.42
CA PHE A 269 -17.96 -8.88 -10.04
C PHE A 269 -17.04 -8.93 -11.27
N TYR A 270 -17.40 -9.75 -12.27
CA TYR A 270 -16.61 -9.91 -13.50
C TYR A 270 -16.36 -8.57 -14.19
N ARG A 271 -17.43 -7.75 -14.37
CA ARG A 271 -17.29 -6.43 -15.01
C ARG A 271 -16.41 -5.48 -14.20
N ALA A 272 -16.60 -5.44 -12.88
CA ALA A 272 -15.80 -4.59 -12.00
C ALA A 272 -14.34 -5.02 -12.02
N PHE A 273 -14.06 -6.31 -11.88
CA PHE A 273 -12.69 -6.86 -11.90
C PHE A 273 -11.99 -6.58 -13.23
N LYS A 274 -12.66 -6.88 -14.37
CA LYS A 274 -12.07 -6.61 -15.69
C LYS A 274 -11.87 -5.11 -15.95
N LYS A 275 -12.77 -4.25 -15.48
CA LYS A 275 -12.64 -2.79 -15.60
C LYS A 275 -11.45 -2.29 -14.80
N GLU A 276 -11.26 -2.80 -13.60
CA GLU A 276 -10.22 -2.36 -12.66
C GLU A 276 -8.84 -2.90 -13.07
N TYR A 277 -8.75 -4.19 -13.39
CA TYR A 277 -7.47 -4.86 -13.63
C TYR A 277 -7.13 -5.14 -15.10
N GLY A 278 -7.98 -4.75 -16.05
CA GLY A 278 -7.77 -5.01 -17.48
C GLY A 278 -7.91 -6.48 -17.90
N ILE A 279 -7.79 -7.43 -16.99
CA ILE A 279 -7.89 -8.87 -17.19
C ILE A 279 -9.11 -9.45 -16.50
N THR A 280 -9.55 -10.63 -16.92
CA THR A 280 -10.68 -11.31 -16.30
C THR A 280 -10.26 -12.05 -15.02
N PRO A 281 -11.17 -12.29 -14.03
CA PRO A 281 -10.86 -13.11 -12.86
C PRO A 281 -10.28 -14.48 -13.22
N ARG A 282 -10.78 -15.11 -14.30
CA ARG A 282 -10.29 -16.40 -14.78
C ARG A 282 -8.89 -16.33 -15.39
N GLN A 283 -8.53 -15.22 -16.02
CA GLN A 283 -7.14 -15.01 -16.49
C GLN A 283 -6.21 -14.82 -15.29
N PHE A 284 -6.64 -14.02 -14.31
CA PHE A 284 -5.88 -13.79 -13.07
C PHE A 284 -5.65 -15.10 -12.28
N SER A 285 -6.64 -15.99 -12.16
CA SER A 285 -6.49 -17.27 -11.45
C SER A 285 -5.54 -18.28 -12.11
N ARG A 286 -4.96 -17.97 -13.25
CA ARG A 286 -4.01 -18.84 -13.98
C ARG A 286 -2.58 -18.27 -13.98
N LEU A 287 -2.40 -17.08 -13.42
CA LEU A 287 -1.09 -16.49 -13.20
C LEU A 287 -0.42 -17.08 -11.97
#